data_6ab2869b4c16e2fd368c5aeabeeb9c22
#
_entry.id   6ab2869b4c16e2fd368c5aeabeeb9c22
#
_cell.length_a   1.000
_cell.length_b   1.000
_cell.length_c   1.000
_cell.angle_alpha   90.00
_cell.angle_beta   90.00
_cell.angle_gamma   90.00
#
_symmetry.space_group_name_H-M   'P 1'
#
loop_
_entity.id
_entity.type
_entity.pdbx_description
1 polymer ?
#
loop_
_entity_poly.entity_id
_entity_poly.type
_entity_poly.pdbx_seq_one_letter_code
_entity_poly.pdbx_strand_id
1 'polypeptide(L)'
;MSDAGRESQIAAVLEKMTAMGMWEWRLHSFDGLHLRLAGGQDMTYSHFAQALFRDVTYVSCPVQMKHPRFRLATEHEARVSGAMDALEPGTTAVAIESETANAFEHLSVIVAATVEVTEGVFRY
;
A
#
# COMPACT_ATOMS: atom_id res chain seq x y z
N MET A 1 12.00 3.05 18.88
CA MET A 1 10.86 2.15 18.73
C MET A 1 11.36 0.79 18.25
N SER A 2 10.89 -0.29 18.85
CA SER A 2 11.24 -1.63 18.39
C SER A 2 10.58 -1.92 17.04
N ASP A 3 11.12 -2.87 16.29
CA ASP A 3 10.53 -3.28 15.03
C ASP A 3 9.10 -3.79 15.21
N ALA A 4 8.83 -4.50 16.32
CA ALA A 4 7.49 -4.97 16.64
C ALA A 4 6.50 -3.81 16.84
N GLY A 5 6.91 -2.73 17.50
CA GLY A 5 6.07 -1.53 17.67
C GLY A 5 5.78 -0.84 16.36
N ARG A 6 6.79 -0.72 15.49
CA ARG A 6 6.64 -0.13 14.17
C ARG A 6 5.72 -0.98 13.29
N GLU A 7 5.90 -2.28 13.29
CA GLU A 7 5.03 -3.19 12.52
C GLU A 7 3.58 -3.12 12.99
N SER A 8 3.35 -3.02 14.30
CA SER A 8 2.00 -2.86 14.84
C SER A 8 1.35 -1.57 14.38
N GLN A 9 2.09 -0.48 14.31
CA GLN A 9 1.58 0.80 13.80
C GLN A 9 1.23 0.70 12.32
N ILE A 10 2.09 0.10 11.53
CA ILE A 10 1.84 -0.11 10.10
C ILE A 10 0.61 -0.99 9.91
N ALA A 11 0.53 -2.10 10.63
CA ALA A 11 -0.62 -3.01 10.56
C ALA A 11 -1.93 -2.29 10.86
N ALA A 12 -1.94 -1.40 11.86
CA ALA A 12 -3.13 -0.63 12.21
C ALA A 12 -3.55 0.32 11.10
N VAL A 13 -2.60 0.98 10.42
CA VAL A 13 -2.89 1.84 9.28
C VAL A 13 -3.47 1.03 8.12
N LEU A 14 -2.87 -0.13 7.82
CA LEU A 14 -3.32 -1.00 6.75
C LEU A 14 -4.73 -1.53 7.00
N GLU A 15 -5.04 -1.88 8.25
CA GLU A 15 -6.37 -2.31 8.65
C GLU A 15 -7.38 -1.17 8.45
N LYS A 16 -7.01 0.05 8.81
CA LYS A 16 -7.84 1.23 8.60
C LYS A 16 -8.10 1.46 7.11
N MET A 17 -7.08 1.36 6.27
CA MET A 17 -7.23 1.52 4.82
C MET A 17 -8.20 0.49 4.25
N THR A 18 -8.10 -0.76 4.66
CA THR A 18 -9.00 -1.83 4.23
C THR A 18 -10.43 -1.54 4.69
N ALA A 19 -10.60 -1.10 5.95
CA ALA A 19 -11.91 -0.83 6.53
C ALA A 19 -12.63 0.36 5.91
N MET A 20 -11.91 1.26 5.23
CA MET A 20 -12.52 2.38 4.50
C MET A 20 -13.44 1.91 3.36
N GLY A 21 -13.24 0.70 2.86
CA GLY A 21 -14.09 0.14 1.81
C GLY A 21 -14.04 0.90 0.49
N MET A 22 -12.92 1.52 0.18
CA MET A 22 -12.75 2.22 -1.09
C MET A 22 -12.83 1.23 -2.24
N TRP A 23 -13.58 1.60 -3.28
CA TRP A 23 -13.74 0.77 -4.47
C TRP A 23 -12.42 0.52 -5.17
N GLU A 24 -11.59 1.58 -5.22
CA GLU A 24 -10.36 1.57 -5.99
C GLU A 24 -9.28 2.35 -5.27
N TRP A 25 -8.05 1.87 -5.38
CA TRP A 25 -6.85 2.61 -5.03
C TRP A 25 -5.95 2.66 -6.25
N ARG A 26 -5.33 3.80 -6.51
CA ARG A 26 -4.42 3.99 -7.64
C ARG A 26 -3.06 4.48 -7.19
N LEU A 27 -2.04 4.09 -7.94
CA LEU A 27 -0.73 4.71 -7.82
C LEU A 27 -0.87 6.18 -8.23
N HIS A 28 -0.68 7.09 -7.28
CA HIS A 28 -0.83 8.53 -7.51
C HIS A 28 0.52 9.17 -7.84
N SER A 29 1.56 8.85 -7.09
CA SER A 29 2.90 9.35 -7.36
C SER A 29 3.96 8.47 -6.72
N PHE A 30 5.14 8.44 -7.33
CA PHE A 30 6.31 7.78 -6.77
C PHE A 30 7.56 8.53 -7.25
N ASP A 31 8.34 9.07 -6.31
CA ASP A 31 9.53 9.85 -6.61
C ASP A 31 10.84 9.06 -6.42
N GLY A 32 10.74 7.74 -6.24
CA GLY A 32 11.89 6.87 -5.94
C GLY A 32 12.15 6.69 -4.46
N LEU A 33 11.46 7.44 -3.60
CA LEU A 33 11.59 7.36 -2.14
C LEU A 33 10.24 7.32 -1.45
N HIS A 34 9.32 8.19 -1.87
CA HIS A 34 7.97 8.28 -1.31
C HIS A 34 6.94 7.86 -2.36
N LEU A 35 6.03 6.99 -1.98
CA LEU A 35 4.97 6.49 -2.84
C LEU A 35 3.62 6.89 -2.26
N ARG A 36 2.76 7.48 -3.10
CA ARG A 36 1.40 7.83 -2.70
C ARG A 36 0.40 7.01 -3.50
N LEU A 37 -0.55 6.43 -2.77
CA LEU A 37 -1.73 5.80 -3.35
C LEU A 37 -2.93 6.71 -3.07
N ALA A 38 -3.81 6.82 -4.04
CA ALA A 38 -5.06 7.58 -3.92
C ALA A 38 -6.25 6.62 -3.95
N GLY A 39 -7.17 6.77 -3.01
CA GLY A 39 -8.34 5.90 -2.88
C GLY A 39 -9.65 6.63 -3.02
N GLY A 40 -10.65 5.98 -3.62
CA GLY A 40 -11.99 6.55 -3.80
C GLY A 40 -12.97 5.60 -4.44
N GLN A 41 -14.21 6.07 -4.56
CA GLN A 41 -15.30 5.32 -5.20
C GLN A 41 -15.42 5.69 -6.68
N ASP A 42 -15.37 6.98 -6.97
CA ASP A 42 -15.32 7.52 -8.32
C ASP A 42 -14.19 8.55 -8.35
N MET A 43 -13.15 8.27 -9.11
CA MET A 43 -11.93 9.08 -9.11
C MET A 43 -11.81 10.00 -10.32
N THR A 44 -12.92 10.33 -10.96
CA THR A 44 -12.93 11.20 -12.14
C THR A 44 -12.39 12.60 -11.83
N TYR A 45 -12.85 13.21 -10.73
CA TYR A 45 -12.49 14.59 -10.38
C TYR A 45 -11.77 14.72 -9.04
N SER A 46 -11.88 13.72 -8.19
CA SER A 46 -11.31 13.76 -6.85
C SER A 46 -11.10 12.36 -6.30
N HIS A 47 -10.34 12.28 -5.23
CA HIS A 47 -10.23 11.08 -4.42
C HIS A 47 -10.44 11.44 -2.96
N PHE A 48 -10.68 10.44 -2.11
CA PHE A 48 -11.12 10.67 -0.73
C PHE A 48 -10.15 10.18 0.33
N ALA A 49 -9.07 9.55 -0.08
CA ALA A 49 -8.01 9.13 0.81
C ALA A 49 -6.68 9.13 0.09
N GLN A 50 -5.61 9.38 0.84
CA GLN A 50 -4.25 9.20 0.36
C GLN A 50 -3.47 8.38 1.37
N ALA A 51 -2.70 7.42 0.87
CA ALA A 51 -1.76 6.67 1.69
C ALA A 51 -0.34 7.05 1.24
N LEU A 52 0.51 7.38 2.22
CA LEU A 52 1.90 7.74 1.96
C LEU A 52 2.81 6.67 2.55
N PHE A 53 3.56 6.02 1.68
CA PHE A 53 4.63 5.07 2.03
C PHE A 53 5.96 5.81 1.96
N ARG A 54 6.72 5.85 3.07
CA ARG A 54 7.99 6.56 3.16
C ARG A 54 9.16 5.60 3.14
N ASP A 55 10.26 6.04 2.55
CA ASP A 55 11.50 5.30 2.46
C ASP A 55 11.26 3.92 1.81
N VAL A 56 10.66 3.98 0.63
CA VAL A 56 10.30 2.79 -0.14
C VAL A 56 11.54 2.19 -0.78
N THR A 57 11.78 0.91 -0.58
CA THR A 57 12.91 0.18 -1.13
C THR A 57 12.50 -0.84 -2.20
N TYR A 58 11.19 -1.14 -2.31
CA TYR A 58 10.68 -2.08 -3.29
C TYR A 58 9.22 -1.79 -3.57
N VAL A 59 8.83 -1.82 -4.83
CA VAL A 59 7.44 -1.68 -5.27
C VAL A 59 7.15 -2.68 -6.37
N SER A 60 6.11 -3.47 -6.19
CA SER A 60 5.55 -4.31 -7.24
C SER A 60 4.03 -4.25 -7.12
N CYS A 61 3.41 -3.35 -7.88
CA CYS A 61 1.95 -3.20 -7.87
C CYS A 61 1.46 -2.66 -9.21
N PRO A 62 0.22 -2.98 -9.61
CA PRO A 62 -0.39 -2.37 -10.76
C PRO A 62 -0.74 -0.90 -10.45
N VAL A 63 -0.91 -0.12 -11.50
CA VAL A 63 -1.29 1.29 -11.36
C VAL A 63 -2.67 1.44 -10.71
N GLN A 64 -3.55 0.49 -10.98
CA GLN A 64 -4.94 0.50 -10.52
C GLN A 64 -5.25 -0.81 -9.78
N MET A 65 -5.76 -0.70 -8.56
CA MET A 65 -6.13 -1.85 -7.74
C MET A 65 -7.59 -1.71 -7.33
N LYS A 66 -8.39 -2.73 -7.61
CA LYS A 66 -9.81 -2.77 -7.26
C LYS A 66 -10.03 -3.66 -6.06
N HIS A 67 -10.90 -3.22 -5.15
CA HIS A 67 -11.25 -3.93 -3.92
C HIS A 67 -10.01 -4.38 -3.14
N PRO A 68 -9.00 -3.51 -2.94
CA PRO A 68 -7.77 -3.97 -2.32
C PRO A 68 -7.93 -4.24 -0.83
N ARG A 69 -7.20 -5.24 -0.36
CA ARG A 69 -7.02 -5.53 1.06
C ARG A 69 -5.55 -5.35 1.40
N PHE A 70 -5.28 -4.51 2.39
CA PHE A 70 -3.94 -4.17 2.83
C PHE A 70 -3.61 -4.93 4.10
N ARG A 71 -2.45 -5.55 4.16
CA ARG A 71 -1.97 -6.26 5.34
C ARG A 71 -0.45 -6.36 5.31
N LEU A 72 0.13 -6.82 6.39
CA LEU A 72 1.56 -7.15 6.38
C LEU A 72 1.79 -8.37 5.50
N ALA A 73 2.88 -8.36 4.74
CA ALA A 73 3.27 -9.50 3.94
C ALA A 73 3.85 -10.59 4.84
N THR A 74 3.63 -11.85 4.45
CA THR A 74 4.31 -12.97 5.09
C THR A 74 5.75 -13.05 4.56
N GLU A 75 6.61 -13.75 5.29
CA GLU A 75 7.98 -13.99 4.84
C GLU A 75 8.01 -14.69 3.49
N HIS A 76 7.12 -15.67 3.30
CA HIS A 76 6.99 -16.39 2.04
C HIS A 76 6.63 -15.45 0.90
N GLU A 77 5.66 -14.56 1.11
CA GLU A 77 5.24 -13.59 0.09
C GLU A 77 6.36 -12.62 -0.26
N ALA A 78 7.11 -12.14 0.72
CA ALA A 78 8.26 -11.27 0.48
C ALA A 78 9.33 -11.99 -0.34
N ARG A 79 9.53 -13.28 -0.08
CA ARG A 79 10.53 -14.10 -0.78
C ARG A 79 10.12 -14.35 -2.22
N VAL A 80 8.89 -14.79 -2.46
CA VAL A 80 8.39 -15.13 -3.82
C VAL A 80 8.29 -13.89 -4.71
N SER A 81 7.98 -12.74 -4.12
CA SER A 81 7.86 -11.50 -4.88
C SER A 81 9.20 -10.87 -5.25
N GLY A 82 10.30 -11.34 -4.64
CA GLY A 82 11.62 -10.74 -4.81
C GLY A 82 11.90 -9.58 -3.85
N ALA A 83 11.01 -9.32 -2.91
CA ALA A 83 11.14 -8.20 -1.99
C ALA A 83 12.13 -8.44 -0.85
N MET A 84 12.54 -9.68 -0.61
CA MET A 84 13.43 -10.03 0.52
C MET A 84 14.76 -9.26 0.48
N ASP A 85 15.33 -9.08 -0.71
CA ASP A 85 16.61 -8.38 -0.86
C ASP A 85 16.48 -6.87 -0.58
N ALA A 86 15.27 -6.35 -0.61
CA ALA A 86 14.99 -4.94 -0.34
C ALA A 86 14.63 -4.67 1.13
N LEU A 87 14.43 -5.73 1.93
CA LEU A 87 14.15 -5.59 3.35
C LEU A 87 15.43 -5.18 4.09
N GLU A 88 15.40 -3.98 4.64
CA GLU A 88 16.48 -3.40 5.43
C GLU A 88 16.02 -3.22 6.87
N PRO A 89 16.94 -3.07 7.84
CA PRO A 89 16.55 -2.69 9.19
C PRO A 89 15.69 -1.42 9.15
N GLY A 90 14.54 -1.46 9.82
CA GLY A 90 13.60 -0.34 9.83
C GLY A 90 12.60 -0.32 8.68
N THR A 91 12.57 -1.34 7.83
CA THR A 91 11.55 -1.46 6.78
C THR A 91 10.64 -2.65 7.01
N THR A 92 9.47 -2.60 6.39
CA THR A 92 8.43 -3.63 6.52
C THR A 92 7.82 -3.92 5.15
N ALA A 93 7.58 -5.18 4.86
CA ALA A 93 6.90 -5.58 3.63
C ALA A 93 5.39 -5.56 3.84
N VAL A 94 4.70 -4.83 2.97
CA VAL A 94 3.24 -4.70 2.94
C VAL A 94 2.70 -5.49 1.76
N ALA A 95 1.66 -6.29 1.99
CA ALA A 95 0.98 -7.04 0.94
C ALA A 95 -0.36 -6.38 0.62
N ILE A 96 -0.69 -6.31 -0.65
CA ILE A 96 -1.97 -5.79 -1.13
C ILE A 96 -2.60 -6.84 -2.03
N GLU A 97 -3.71 -7.42 -1.57
CA GLU A 97 -4.51 -8.33 -2.38
C GLU A 97 -5.55 -7.52 -3.11
N SER A 98 -5.56 -7.56 -4.42
CA SER A 98 -6.49 -6.76 -5.22
C SER A 98 -6.96 -7.51 -6.46
N GLU A 99 -8.02 -6.98 -7.08
CA GLU A 99 -8.47 -7.41 -8.38
C GLU A 99 -7.92 -6.47 -9.44
N THR A 100 -7.52 -7.03 -10.56
CA THR A 100 -7.12 -6.24 -11.73
C THR A 100 -8.36 -5.86 -12.54
N ALA A 101 -8.16 -5.03 -13.57
CA ALA A 101 -9.24 -4.62 -14.47
C ALA A 101 -9.97 -5.80 -15.12
N ASN A 102 -9.31 -6.96 -15.22
CA ASN A 102 -9.88 -8.19 -15.79
C ASN A 102 -10.44 -9.13 -14.72
N ALA A 103 -10.63 -8.64 -13.49
CA ALA A 103 -11.15 -9.39 -12.34
C ALA A 103 -10.25 -10.55 -11.90
N PHE A 104 -8.97 -10.54 -12.24
CA PHE A 104 -8.01 -11.51 -11.73
C PHE A 104 -7.40 -11.03 -10.41
N GLU A 105 -7.23 -11.95 -9.47
CA GLU A 105 -6.55 -11.64 -8.22
C GLU A 105 -5.08 -11.35 -8.48
N HIS A 106 -4.56 -10.34 -7.79
CA HIS A 106 -3.16 -9.95 -7.87
C HIS A 106 -2.63 -9.65 -6.47
N LEU A 107 -1.42 -10.12 -6.20
CA LEU A 107 -0.71 -9.80 -4.98
C LEU A 107 0.37 -8.77 -5.28
N SER A 108 0.26 -7.62 -4.63
CA SER A 108 1.26 -6.56 -4.71
C SER A 108 2.08 -6.55 -3.43
N VAL A 109 3.35 -6.13 -3.52
CA VAL A 109 4.22 -5.98 -2.36
C VAL A 109 4.93 -4.65 -2.42
N ILE A 110 4.90 -3.92 -1.30
CA ILE A 110 5.62 -2.66 -1.13
C ILE A 110 6.44 -2.77 0.15
N VAL A 111 7.72 -2.46 0.08
CA VAL A 111 8.60 -2.42 1.26
C VAL A 111 8.88 -0.96 1.59
N ALA A 112 8.54 -0.55 2.81
CA ALA A 112 8.67 0.84 3.24
C ALA A 112 8.98 0.92 4.74
N ALA A 113 9.47 2.07 5.18
CA ALA A 113 9.74 2.30 6.60
C ALA A 113 8.46 2.65 7.36
N THR A 114 7.60 3.46 6.77
CA THR A 114 6.34 3.88 7.40
C THR A 114 5.23 3.98 6.38
N VAL A 115 3.99 3.90 6.88
CA VAL A 115 2.78 4.12 6.10
C VAL A 115 1.86 5.02 6.92
N GLU A 116 1.30 6.03 6.29
CA GLU A 116 0.28 6.86 6.92
C GLU A 116 -0.86 7.09 5.93
N VAL A 117 -2.07 7.28 6.43
CA VAL A 117 -3.25 7.50 5.61
C VAL A 117 -3.94 8.78 6.05
N THR A 118 -4.37 9.56 5.08
CA THR A 118 -5.12 10.81 5.30
C THR A 118 -6.45 10.71 4.56
N GLU A 119 -7.54 11.00 5.27
CA GLU A 119 -8.87 11.09 4.69
C GLU A 119 -9.22 12.54 4.39
N GLY A 120 -10.00 12.75 3.34
CA GLY A 120 -10.46 14.08 2.94
C GLY A 120 -10.82 14.09 1.48
N VAL A 121 -11.18 15.27 0.96
CA VAL A 121 -11.44 15.45 -0.46
C VAL A 121 -10.21 16.06 -1.10
N PHE A 122 -9.61 15.28 -2.00
CA PHE A 122 -8.43 15.70 -2.76
C PHE A 122 -8.87 15.91 -4.22
N ARG A 123 -8.86 17.14 -4.69
CA ARG A 123 -9.27 17.49 -6.05
C ARG A 123 -8.06 17.51 -6.97
N TYR A 124 -8.29 17.04 -8.18
CA TYR A 124 -7.26 17.07 -9.24
C TYR A 124 -7.14 18.48 -9.84
#